data_144fe886922ae5fd0bd505b3a3323465
#
_entry.id   144fe886922ae5fd0bd505b3a3323465
#
_cell.length_a   1.000
_cell.length_b   1.000
_cell.length_c   1.000
_cell.angle_alpha   90.00
_cell.angle_beta   90.00
_cell.angle_gamma   90.00
#
_symmetry.space_group_name_H-M   'P 1'
#
loop_
_entity.id
_entity.type
_entity.pdbx_description
1 polymer ?
#
loop_
_entity_poly.entity_id
_entity_poly.type
_entity_poly.pdbx_seq_one_letter_code
_entity_poly.pdbx_strand_id
1 'polypeptide(L)'
;TMGMKLGIVTNGDHDLQMNKLRLLNFDGFVDEIVISGDVGVQKPDTKPFEVMSEKLGLPPSELLYVGDNPLNDVEGSRKAGYTPVWVKTIGNWCFEDIERCEYEVDTVAEIPEIVRKINKIP
;
A
#
# COMPACT_ATOMS: atom_id res chain seq x y z
N THR A 1 9.00 4.61 13.74
CA THR A 1 8.14 4.19 14.47
C THR A 1 7.86 2.68 14.41
N MET A 2 7.93 2.01 15.52
CA MET A 2 7.75 0.58 15.69
C MET A 2 8.80 -0.28 14.95
N GLY A 3 9.91 0.32 14.50
CA GLY A 3 10.99 -0.40 13.82
C GLY A 3 10.63 -0.99 12.46
N MET A 4 9.52 -0.55 11.86
CA MET A 4 9.06 -1.06 10.56
C MET A 4 9.61 -0.25 9.40
N LYS A 5 9.72 -0.92 8.26
CA LYS A 5 10.06 -0.24 7.02
C LYS A 5 8.79 0.32 6.38
N LEU A 6 8.92 1.46 5.72
CA LEU A 6 7.82 2.13 5.03
C LEU A 6 8.14 2.25 3.56
N GLY A 7 7.14 2.01 2.72
CA GLY A 7 7.27 2.18 1.28
C GLY A 7 6.03 2.80 0.67
N ILE A 8 6.19 3.34 -0.53
CA ILE A 8 5.08 3.90 -1.32
C ILE A 8 5.07 3.22 -2.68
N VAL A 9 3.90 2.72 -3.09
CA VAL A 9 3.66 2.21 -4.44
C VAL A 9 2.61 3.12 -5.07
N THR A 10 2.98 3.81 -6.14
CA THR A 10 2.07 4.77 -6.76
C THR A 10 2.03 4.58 -8.28
N ASN A 11 0.82 4.71 -8.85
CA ASN A 11 0.64 4.70 -10.31
C ASN A 11 0.95 6.08 -10.86
N GLY A 12 1.64 6.13 -11.99
CA GLY A 12 1.88 7.37 -12.68
C GLY A 12 3.27 7.51 -13.27
N ASP A 13 3.55 8.70 -13.76
CA ASP A 13 4.82 9.07 -14.34
C ASP A 13 5.85 9.36 -13.24
N HIS A 14 7.09 8.95 -13.47
CA HIS A 14 8.17 9.11 -12.49
C HIS A 14 8.32 10.56 -12.01
N ASP A 15 8.50 11.49 -12.94
CA ASP A 15 8.76 12.88 -12.57
C ASP A 15 7.58 13.53 -11.84
N LEU A 16 6.37 13.26 -12.32
CA LEU A 16 5.16 13.79 -11.70
C LEU A 16 4.99 13.30 -10.27
N GLN A 17 5.13 11.99 -10.06
CA GLN A 17 4.93 11.42 -8.74
C GLN A 17 6.06 11.78 -7.78
N MET A 18 7.30 11.81 -8.25
CA MET A 18 8.43 12.22 -7.39
C MET A 18 8.27 13.68 -6.96
N ASN A 19 7.81 14.56 -7.84
CA ASN A 19 7.55 15.95 -7.48
C ASN A 19 6.49 16.06 -6.39
N LYS A 20 5.41 15.30 -6.51
CA LYS A 20 4.36 15.27 -5.48
C LYS A 20 4.89 14.82 -4.14
N LEU A 21 5.69 13.76 -4.13
CA LEU A 21 6.26 13.21 -2.90
C LEU A 21 7.23 14.18 -2.24
N ARG A 22 8.04 14.90 -3.03
CA ARG A 22 8.94 15.92 -2.52
C ARG A 22 8.19 17.10 -1.91
N LEU A 23 7.13 17.54 -2.58
CA LEU A 23 6.29 18.64 -2.08
C LEU A 23 5.62 18.29 -0.76
N LEU A 24 5.28 17.01 -0.56
CA LEU A 24 4.68 16.52 0.68
C LEU A 24 5.72 16.06 1.69
N ASN A 25 7.00 16.14 1.35
CA ASN A 25 8.13 15.70 2.17
C ASN A 25 8.10 14.20 2.52
N PHE A 26 7.44 13.38 1.68
CA PHE A 26 7.38 11.94 1.91
C PHE A 26 8.67 11.23 1.56
N ASP A 27 9.46 11.80 0.63
CA ASP A 27 10.72 11.19 0.21
C ASP A 27 11.74 11.07 1.35
N GLY A 28 11.59 11.88 2.40
CA GLY A 28 12.44 11.79 3.59
C GLY A 28 11.91 10.85 4.67
N PHE A 29 10.68 10.34 4.52
CA PHE A 29 10.04 9.49 5.53
C PHE A 29 9.98 8.02 5.17
N VAL A 30 10.13 7.67 3.90
CA VAL A 30 9.94 6.30 3.44
C VAL A 30 11.27 5.67 3.06
N ASP A 31 11.35 4.36 3.22
CA ASP A 31 12.55 3.60 2.89
C ASP A 31 12.66 3.33 1.40
N GLU A 32 11.53 3.08 0.72
CA GLU A 32 11.50 2.76 -0.70
C GLU A 32 10.29 3.37 -1.39
N ILE A 33 10.45 3.69 -2.67
CA ILE A 33 9.38 4.22 -3.51
C ILE A 33 9.35 3.42 -4.81
N VAL A 34 8.16 2.93 -5.19
CA VAL A 34 7.94 2.25 -6.47
C VAL A 34 6.91 3.05 -7.26
N ILE A 35 7.27 3.46 -8.46
CA ILE A 35 6.41 4.22 -9.35
C ILE A 35 6.14 3.36 -10.58
N SER A 36 4.85 3.22 -10.95
CA SER A 36 4.47 2.33 -12.05
C SER A 36 5.15 2.65 -13.38
N GLY A 37 5.41 3.93 -13.62
CA GLY A 37 6.13 4.35 -14.83
C GLY A 37 7.52 3.74 -14.94
N ASP A 38 8.17 3.46 -13.83
CA ASP A 38 9.49 2.82 -13.80
C ASP A 38 9.40 1.32 -13.97
N VAL A 39 8.29 0.72 -13.56
CA VAL A 39 8.08 -0.73 -13.61
C VAL A 39 7.58 -1.20 -14.96
N GLY A 40 6.81 -0.36 -15.64
CA GLY A 40 6.23 -0.66 -16.94
C GLY A 40 4.77 -1.12 -16.90
N VAL A 41 4.24 -1.43 -15.72
CA VAL A 41 2.84 -1.76 -15.51
C VAL A 41 2.37 -1.14 -14.21
N GLN A 42 1.08 -0.85 -14.11
CA GLN A 42 0.52 -0.19 -12.94
C GLN A 42 -0.38 -1.12 -12.15
N LYS A 43 -0.66 -0.75 -10.90
CA LYS A 43 -1.66 -1.45 -10.10
C LYS A 43 -2.99 -1.47 -10.87
N PRO A 44 -3.77 -2.53 -10.83
CA PRO A 44 -3.71 -3.66 -9.90
C PRO A 44 -2.82 -4.83 -10.35
N ASP A 45 -1.98 -4.66 -11.37
CA ASP A 45 -1.01 -5.70 -11.71
C ASP A 45 -0.14 -5.97 -10.49
N THR A 46 0.27 -7.22 -10.29
CA THR A 46 1.05 -7.58 -9.11
C THR A 46 2.50 -7.10 -9.18
N LYS A 47 3.00 -6.78 -10.36
CA LYS A 47 4.41 -6.43 -10.55
C LYS A 47 4.90 -5.27 -9.68
N PRO A 48 4.19 -4.14 -9.56
CA PRO A 48 4.66 -3.06 -8.68
C PRO A 48 4.80 -3.50 -7.22
N PHE A 49 3.89 -4.36 -6.75
CA PHE A 49 3.94 -4.90 -5.39
C PHE A 49 5.11 -5.86 -5.21
N GLU A 50 5.39 -6.67 -6.22
CA GLU A 50 6.55 -7.60 -6.20
C GLU A 50 7.86 -6.82 -6.14
N VAL A 51 7.98 -5.75 -6.91
CA VAL A 51 9.16 -4.88 -6.90
C VAL A 51 9.36 -4.27 -5.50
N MET A 52 8.28 -3.81 -4.87
CA MET A 52 8.37 -3.24 -3.52
C MET A 52 8.83 -4.29 -2.49
N SER A 53 8.30 -5.50 -2.57
CA SER A 53 8.70 -6.59 -1.69
C SER A 53 10.19 -6.87 -1.81
N GLU A 54 10.71 -6.91 -3.03
CA GLU A 54 12.13 -7.10 -3.28
C GLU A 54 12.97 -5.96 -2.71
N LYS A 55 12.54 -4.71 -2.93
CA LYS A 55 13.26 -3.54 -2.45
C LYS A 55 13.32 -3.47 -0.93
N LEU A 56 12.23 -3.85 -0.26
CA LEU A 56 12.18 -3.87 1.20
C LEU A 56 12.89 -5.09 1.80
N GLY A 57 13.14 -6.11 0.98
CA GLY A 57 13.77 -7.34 1.45
C GLY A 57 12.88 -8.17 2.35
N LEU A 58 11.56 -8.06 2.19
CA LEU A 58 10.58 -8.77 3.01
C LEU A 58 9.59 -9.52 2.12
N PRO A 59 9.14 -10.72 2.54
CA PRO A 59 8.13 -11.43 1.77
C PRO A 59 6.78 -10.71 1.84
N PRO A 60 5.93 -10.82 0.80
CA PRO A 60 4.63 -10.15 0.82
C PRO A 60 3.77 -10.49 2.05
N SER A 61 3.88 -11.70 2.58
CA SER A 61 3.11 -12.13 3.76
C SER A 61 3.42 -11.29 5.01
N GLU A 62 4.53 -10.59 5.03
CA GLU A 62 4.92 -9.72 6.15
C GLU A 62 4.62 -8.24 5.89
N LEU A 63 3.96 -7.95 4.77
CA LEU A 63 3.71 -6.57 4.35
C LEU A 63 2.21 -6.24 4.38
N LEU A 64 1.91 -5.06 4.89
CA LEU A 64 0.57 -4.47 4.79
C LEU A 64 0.58 -3.49 3.63
N TYR A 65 -0.49 -3.47 2.88
CA TYR A 65 -0.69 -2.43 1.86
C TYR A 65 -1.93 -1.61 2.21
N VAL A 66 -1.75 -0.33 2.39
CA VAL A 66 -2.81 0.60 2.79
C VAL A 66 -3.19 1.45 1.60
N GLY A 67 -4.45 1.43 1.22
CA GLY A 67 -4.92 2.22 0.10
C GLY A 67 -6.43 2.39 0.10
N ASP A 68 -6.91 3.31 -0.74
CA ASP A 68 -8.33 3.67 -0.81
C ASP A 68 -9.04 3.09 -2.02
N ASN A 69 -8.31 2.64 -3.04
CA ASN A 69 -8.92 2.13 -4.27
C ASN A 69 -9.13 0.61 -4.17
N PRO A 70 -10.39 0.14 -4.16
CA PRO A 70 -10.65 -1.30 -4.01
C PRO A 70 -9.98 -2.17 -5.08
N LEU A 71 -9.95 -1.73 -6.32
CA LEU A 71 -9.34 -2.52 -7.39
C LEU A 71 -7.81 -2.42 -7.36
N ASN A 72 -7.29 -1.20 -7.46
CA ASN A 72 -5.84 -1.00 -7.56
C ASN A 72 -5.10 -1.42 -6.31
N ASP A 73 -5.62 -1.03 -5.15
CA ASP A 73 -4.90 -1.20 -3.89
C ASP A 73 -5.28 -2.48 -3.15
N VAL A 74 -6.57 -2.73 -2.95
CA VAL A 74 -7.01 -3.90 -2.16
C VAL A 74 -6.83 -5.19 -2.97
N GLU A 75 -7.42 -5.27 -4.15
CA GLU A 75 -7.34 -6.47 -4.98
C GLU A 75 -5.90 -6.70 -5.47
N GLY A 76 -5.25 -5.63 -5.93
CA GLY A 76 -3.88 -5.72 -6.43
C GLY A 76 -2.90 -6.23 -5.39
N SER A 77 -2.94 -5.66 -4.18
CA SER A 77 -2.03 -6.08 -3.11
C SER A 77 -2.35 -7.49 -2.62
N ARG A 78 -3.65 -7.83 -2.54
CA ARG A 78 -4.07 -9.18 -2.13
C ARG A 78 -3.53 -10.24 -3.09
N LYS A 79 -3.64 -9.99 -4.39
CA LYS A 79 -3.12 -10.92 -5.41
C LYS A 79 -1.62 -11.09 -5.33
N ALA A 80 -0.92 -10.06 -4.88
CA ALA A 80 0.53 -10.10 -4.71
C ALA A 80 0.95 -10.76 -3.39
N GLY A 81 -0.01 -11.13 -2.54
CA GLY A 81 0.27 -11.81 -1.28
C GLY A 81 0.36 -10.91 -0.06
N TYR A 82 0.14 -9.61 -0.22
CA TYR A 82 0.12 -8.66 0.89
C TYR A 82 -1.17 -8.79 1.69
N THR A 83 -1.17 -8.26 2.92
CA THR A 83 -2.40 -8.08 3.69
C THR A 83 -2.93 -6.68 3.40
N PRO A 84 -4.10 -6.56 2.73
CA PRO A 84 -4.63 -5.25 2.38
C PRO A 84 -5.36 -4.60 3.54
N VAL A 85 -5.26 -3.28 3.63
CA VAL A 85 -6.04 -2.45 4.56
C VAL A 85 -6.74 -1.39 3.72
N TRP A 86 -8.05 -1.34 3.77
CA TRP A 86 -8.83 -0.38 3.00
C TRP A 86 -9.10 0.89 3.82
N VAL A 87 -8.70 2.03 3.26
CA VAL A 87 -9.03 3.35 3.84
C VAL A 87 -10.34 3.81 3.18
N LYS A 88 -11.38 3.98 3.98
CA LYS A 88 -12.74 4.23 3.49
C LYS A 88 -12.98 5.69 3.10
N THR A 89 -12.12 6.25 2.27
CA THR A 89 -12.27 7.64 1.81
C THR A 89 -13.46 7.84 0.89
N ILE A 90 -13.83 6.77 0.16
CA ILE A 90 -14.97 6.82 -0.77
C ILE A 90 -16.27 6.36 -0.11
N GLY A 91 -16.27 6.10 1.20
CA GLY A 91 -17.46 5.69 1.94
C GLY A 91 -17.70 4.19 1.85
N ASN A 92 -18.84 3.80 1.26
CA ASN A 92 -19.22 2.40 1.22
C ASN A 92 -18.50 1.61 0.14
N TRP A 93 -18.24 0.33 0.43
CA TRP A 93 -17.70 -0.59 -0.56
C TRP A 93 -18.74 -0.83 -1.66
N CYS A 94 -18.41 -0.48 -2.89
CA CYS A 94 -19.35 -0.57 -4.00
C CYS A 94 -18.90 -1.52 -5.12
N PHE A 95 -17.93 -2.38 -4.87
CA PHE A 95 -17.39 -3.32 -5.85
C PHE A 95 -17.81 -4.74 -5.49
N GLU A 96 -18.93 -5.21 -6.07
CA GLU A 96 -19.45 -6.54 -5.78
C GLU A 96 -18.52 -7.67 -6.25
N ASP A 97 -17.76 -7.42 -7.30
CA ASP A 97 -16.85 -8.42 -7.87
C ASP A 97 -15.52 -8.52 -7.15
N ILE A 98 -15.26 -7.63 -6.19
CA ILE A 98 -14.00 -7.60 -5.45
C ILE A 98 -14.29 -7.96 -4.00
N GLU A 99 -13.57 -8.96 -3.48
CA GLU A 99 -13.72 -9.37 -2.10
C GLU A 99 -13.30 -8.23 -1.17
N ARG A 100 -14.16 -7.93 -0.20
CA ARG A 100 -13.90 -6.90 0.79
C ARG A 100 -12.77 -7.33 1.71
N CYS A 101 -11.93 -6.39 2.18
CA CYS A 101 -10.83 -6.76 3.03
C CYS A 101 -11.24 -6.89 4.50
N GLU A 102 -10.44 -7.69 5.24
CA GLU A 102 -10.66 -7.92 6.66
C GLU A 102 -10.42 -6.66 7.48
N TYR A 103 -9.44 -5.85 7.08
CA TYR A 103 -9.06 -4.64 7.79
C TYR A 103 -9.50 -3.40 7.04
N GLU A 104 -10.33 -2.57 7.70
CA GLU A 104 -10.85 -1.33 7.14
C GLU A 104 -10.66 -0.22 8.16
N VAL A 105 -10.25 0.95 7.71
CA VAL A 105 -10.06 2.11 8.58
C VAL A 105 -10.65 3.36 7.94
N ASP A 106 -11.00 4.33 8.74
CA ASP A 106 -11.49 5.61 8.24
C ASP A 106 -10.32 6.55 7.91
N THR A 107 -9.22 6.44 8.65
CA THR A 107 -8.03 7.26 8.43
C THR A 107 -6.77 6.43 8.62
N VAL A 108 -5.66 6.91 8.03
CA VAL A 108 -4.36 6.24 8.18
C VAL A 108 -3.84 6.29 9.61
N ALA A 109 -4.39 7.18 10.45
CA ALA A 109 -4.00 7.25 11.86
C ALA A 109 -4.34 5.98 12.64
N GLU A 110 -5.26 5.15 12.14
CA GLU A 110 -5.66 3.89 12.77
C GLU A 110 -4.71 2.73 12.45
N ILE A 111 -3.77 2.91 11.50
CA ILE A 111 -2.89 1.83 11.06
C ILE A 111 -2.03 1.23 12.18
N PRO A 112 -1.45 2.02 13.10
CA PRO A 112 -0.68 1.41 14.20
C PRO A 112 -1.47 0.40 15.03
N GLU A 113 -2.77 0.65 15.25
CA GLU A 113 -3.63 -0.29 15.96
C GLU A 113 -3.83 -1.58 15.17
N ILE A 114 -3.99 -1.48 13.84
CA ILE A 114 -4.12 -2.65 12.98
C ILE A 114 -2.85 -3.51 13.05
N VAL A 115 -1.67 -2.88 13.00
CA VAL A 115 -0.40 -3.57 13.09
C VAL A 115 -0.29 -4.32 14.41
N ARG A 116 -0.70 -3.69 15.50
CA ARG A 116 -0.68 -4.32 16.83
C ARG A 116 -1.59 -5.53 16.89
N LYS A 117 -2.79 -5.44 16.30
CA LYS A 117 -3.73 -6.58 16.25
C LYS A 117 -3.15 -7.75 15.46
N ILE A 118 -2.57 -7.48 14.31
CA ILE A 118 -2.00 -8.52 13.45
C ILE A 118 -0.83 -9.21 14.14
N ASN A 119 0.03 -8.45 14.79
CA ASN A 119 1.21 -8.96 15.48
C ASN A 119 0.92 -9.40 16.92
N LYS A 120 -0.30 -9.20 17.39
CA LYS A 120 -0.72 -9.52 18.77
C LYS A 120 0.16 -8.83 19.81
N ILE A 121 0.54 -7.58 19.54
CA ILE A 121 1.32 -6.77 20.47
C ILE A 121 0.35 -6.07 21.44
N PRO A 122 0.56 -6.19 22.76
CA PRO A 122 -0.30 -5.54 23.75
C PRO A 122 -0.30 -4.02 23.67
#